data_493bf07204b92b09ce31d2b1ab01746b
#
_entry.id   493bf07204b92b09ce31d2b1ab01746b
#
_cell.length_a   1.000
_cell.length_b   1.000
_cell.length_c   1.000
_cell.angle_alpha   90.00
_cell.angle_beta   90.00
_cell.angle_gamma   90.00
#
_symmetry.space_group_name_H-M   'P 1'
#
loop_
_entity.id
_entity.type
_entity.pdbx_description
1 polymer ?
#
loop_
_entity_poly.entity_id
_entity_poly.type
_entity_poly.pdbx_seq_one_letter_code
_entity_poly.pdbx_strand_id
1 'polypeptide(L)'
;MAAKKTRVAFEPQLFLSKIGSGRSNVKFSPGSTVYTQGDPATSVYFLQKGKAKITVASSAGKEAVIAIIGPGDFFGEGCLNGHAVRMATVTAMTECATMRIERAAMVQTLHEEPKFADLFISHLLHRNSRVEEDLVDQLFNSSEKRLARTLLLLANFGKEGKPEPVIAKISQETLAEMIGTTRSRVSFFMNKFRRLGLIDYNGDTHGDL
;
A
#
# COMPACT_ATOMS: atom_id res chain seq x y z
N MET A 1 -15.02 -7.85 32.90
CA MET A 1 -14.31 -8.87 32.06
C MET A 1 -14.65 -8.60 30.61
N ALA A 2 -13.79 -7.95 29.86
CA ALA A 2 -13.99 -7.70 28.43
C ALA A 2 -13.53 -8.93 27.65
N ALA A 3 -14.46 -9.57 26.94
CA ALA A 3 -14.16 -10.70 26.09
C ALA A 3 -13.19 -10.26 24.96
N LYS A 4 -12.00 -10.83 24.95
CA LYS A 4 -11.04 -10.73 23.86
C LYS A 4 -11.73 -11.35 22.62
N LYS A 5 -12.29 -10.50 21.73
CA LYS A 5 -12.72 -10.93 20.38
C LYS A 5 -11.46 -11.42 19.65
N THR A 6 -11.32 -12.73 19.58
CA THR A 6 -10.32 -13.40 18.74
C THR A 6 -10.60 -12.94 17.31
N ARG A 7 -9.75 -12.06 16.76
CA ARG A 7 -9.79 -11.71 15.34
C ARG A 7 -9.49 -12.99 14.58
N VAL A 8 -10.51 -13.55 13.93
CA VAL A 8 -10.30 -14.59 12.92
C VAL A 8 -9.37 -13.96 11.88
N ALA A 9 -8.18 -14.53 11.75
CA ALA A 9 -7.22 -14.05 10.78
C ALA A 9 -7.88 -14.13 9.39
N PHE A 10 -7.87 -13.01 8.67
CA PHE A 10 -8.36 -12.97 7.30
C PHE A 10 -7.45 -13.86 6.44
N GLU A 11 -7.96 -14.97 5.95
CA GLU A 11 -7.27 -15.87 5.03
C GLU A 11 -7.97 -15.87 3.65
N PRO A 12 -7.81 -14.81 2.86
CA PRO A 12 -8.41 -14.71 1.52
C PRO A 12 -7.98 -15.86 0.62
N GLN A 13 -6.79 -16.41 0.84
CA GLN A 13 -6.22 -17.48 0.02
C GLN A 13 -7.09 -18.72 -0.02
N LEU A 14 -7.81 -19.05 1.07
CA LEU A 14 -8.73 -20.20 1.11
C LEU A 14 -9.89 -20.05 0.12
N PHE A 15 -10.43 -18.83 -0.01
CA PHE A 15 -11.53 -18.55 -0.94
C PHE A 15 -11.00 -18.36 -2.35
N LEU A 16 -9.90 -17.63 -2.50
CA LEU A 16 -9.30 -17.40 -3.80
C LEU A 16 -8.74 -18.68 -4.43
N SER A 17 -8.41 -19.70 -3.63
CA SER A 17 -8.03 -21.03 -4.15
C SER A 17 -9.16 -21.74 -4.86
N LYS A 18 -10.43 -21.42 -4.54
CA LYS A 18 -11.63 -22.01 -5.18
C LYS A 18 -11.93 -21.41 -6.56
N ILE A 19 -11.40 -20.24 -6.88
CA ILE A 19 -11.54 -19.65 -8.21
C ILE A 19 -10.81 -20.57 -9.21
N GLY A 20 -11.51 -21.24 -10.07
CA GLY A 20 -10.97 -22.16 -11.05
C GLY A 20 -10.32 -21.41 -12.24
N SER A 21 -11.13 -21.00 -13.19
CA SER A 21 -10.73 -20.16 -14.34
C SER A 21 -10.79 -18.67 -13.95
N GLY A 22 -10.03 -17.82 -14.65
CA GLY A 22 -10.04 -16.36 -14.43
C GLY A 22 -9.11 -15.87 -13.33
N ARG A 23 -8.17 -16.70 -12.86
CA ARG A 23 -7.05 -16.28 -11.99
C ARG A 23 -5.70 -16.69 -12.56
N SER A 24 -4.67 -15.91 -12.24
CA SER A 24 -3.29 -16.22 -12.58
C SER A 24 -2.35 -15.68 -11.49
N ASN A 25 -1.27 -16.40 -11.23
CA ASN A 25 -0.21 -15.90 -10.34
C ASN A 25 0.83 -15.18 -11.19
N VAL A 26 1.17 -13.96 -10.79
CA VAL A 26 2.12 -13.09 -11.48
C VAL A 26 3.17 -12.61 -10.49
N LYS A 27 4.45 -12.63 -10.91
CA LYS A 27 5.57 -12.11 -10.11
C LYS A 27 6.07 -10.82 -10.74
N PHE A 28 6.49 -9.89 -9.90
CA PHE A 28 7.04 -8.60 -10.30
C PHE A 28 8.36 -8.36 -9.60
N SER A 29 9.38 -7.97 -10.37
CA SER A 29 10.67 -7.55 -9.83
C SER A 29 10.57 -6.16 -9.20
N PRO A 30 11.46 -5.81 -8.25
CA PRO A 30 11.51 -4.44 -7.71
C PRO A 30 11.61 -3.40 -8.83
N GLY A 31 10.84 -2.32 -8.71
CA GLY A 31 10.76 -1.23 -9.71
C GLY A 31 9.84 -1.52 -10.90
N SER A 32 9.37 -2.75 -11.10
CA SER A 32 8.47 -3.03 -12.22
C SER A 32 7.04 -2.59 -11.93
N THR A 33 6.36 -2.11 -12.97
CA THR A 33 4.96 -1.65 -12.92
C THR A 33 4.01 -2.83 -13.08
N VAL A 34 3.02 -2.94 -12.18
CA VAL A 34 1.95 -3.94 -12.26
C VAL A 34 0.89 -3.49 -13.28
N TYR A 35 0.51 -2.22 -13.22
CA TYR A 35 -0.33 -1.52 -14.22
C TYR A 35 -0.15 -0.01 -14.04
N THR A 36 -0.47 0.75 -15.06
CA THR A 36 -0.35 2.21 -15.12
C THR A 36 -1.71 2.89 -15.02
N GLN A 37 -1.77 4.09 -14.44
CA GLN A 37 -2.95 4.95 -14.49
C GLN A 37 -3.39 5.17 -15.94
N GLY A 38 -4.68 4.95 -16.20
CA GLY A 38 -5.26 5.02 -17.56
C GLY A 38 -5.33 3.67 -18.31
N ASP A 39 -4.61 2.63 -17.85
CA ASP A 39 -4.74 1.29 -18.46
C ASP A 39 -6.16 0.72 -18.28
N PRO A 40 -6.61 -0.21 -19.14
CA PRO A 40 -7.88 -0.90 -18.98
C PRO A 40 -7.99 -1.61 -17.61
N ALA A 41 -9.08 -1.37 -16.88
CA ALA A 41 -9.33 -1.95 -15.56
C ALA A 41 -10.15 -3.23 -15.65
N THR A 42 -9.50 -4.36 -15.94
CA THR A 42 -10.15 -5.66 -16.20
C THR A 42 -9.99 -6.68 -15.08
N SER A 43 -9.23 -6.39 -14.03
CA SER A 43 -8.86 -7.36 -12.99
C SER A 43 -8.62 -6.70 -11.65
N VAL A 44 -8.83 -7.48 -10.59
CA VAL A 44 -8.41 -7.21 -9.21
C VAL A 44 -7.13 -7.97 -8.94
N TYR A 45 -6.27 -7.45 -8.08
CA TYR A 45 -5.05 -8.11 -7.65
C TYR A 45 -5.08 -8.35 -6.13
N PHE A 46 -4.53 -9.46 -5.72
CA PHE A 46 -4.26 -9.79 -4.31
C PHE A 46 -2.76 -9.93 -4.11
N LEU A 47 -2.17 -9.15 -3.21
CA LEU A 47 -0.74 -9.21 -2.91
C LEU A 47 -0.46 -10.34 -1.93
N GLN A 48 0.26 -11.37 -2.37
CA GLN A 48 0.60 -12.54 -1.57
C GLN A 48 1.96 -12.35 -0.85
N LYS A 49 2.91 -11.66 -1.50
CA LYS A 49 4.25 -11.41 -0.98
C LYS A 49 4.79 -10.09 -1.53
N GLY A 50 5.64 -9.44 -0.74
CA GLY A 50 6.32 -8.21 -1.14
C GLY A 50 5.57 -6.95 -0.72
N LYS A 51 6.03 -5.81 -1.21
CA LYS A 51 5.44 -4.49 -0.99
C LYS A 51 5.36 -3.75 -2.32
N ALA A 52 4.27 -3.03 -2.53
CA ALA A 52 4.08 -2.19 -3.72
C ALA A 52 3.57 -0.81 -3.32
N LYS A 53 3.89 0.22 -4.10
CA LYS A 53 3.37 1.57 -3.94
C LYS A 53 2.27 1.84 -4.96
N ILE A 54 1.25 2.59 -4.53
CA ILE A 54 0.18 3.12 -5.38
C ILE A 54 0.45 4.61 -5.56
N THR A 55 0.62 5.05 -6.80
CA THR A 55 0.87 6.45 -7.16
C THR A 55 -0.22 6.99 -8.07
N VAL A 56 -0.52 8.27 -7.93
CA VAL A 56 -1.38 9.01 -8.84
C VAL A 56 -0.59 10.14 -9.47
N ALA A 57 -0.77 10.34 -10.77
CA ALA A 57 -0.24 11.49 -11.48
C ALA A 57 -1.34 12.52 -11.69
N SER A 58 -1.04 13.79 -11.40
CA SER A 58 -1.93 14.91 -11.72
C SER A 58 -1.84 15.25 -13.21
N SER A 59 -2.80 16.04 -13.71
CA SER A 59 -2.78 16.58 -15.08
C SER A 59 -1.53 17.41 -15.39
N ALA A 60 -0.86 17.96 -14.36
CA ALA A 60 0.38 18.70 -14.47
C ALA A 60 1.64 17.81 -14.35
N GLY A 61 1.49 16.48 -14.37
CA GLY A 61 2.60 15.53 -14.30
C GLY A 61 3.24 15.38 -12.91
N LYS A 62 2.64 15.95 -11.85
CA LYS A 62 3.13 15.71 -10.48
C LYS A 62 2.62 14.37 -9.98
N GLU A 63 3.52 13.57 -9.42
CA GLU A 63 3.19 12.29 -8.80
C GLU A 63 3.07 12.41 -7.29
N ALA A 64 2.17 11.58 -6.73
CA ALA A 64 2.02 11.41 -5.29
C ALA A 64 1.82 9.94 -4.97
N VAL A 65 2.49 9.45 -3.93
CA VAL A 65 2.21 8.12 -3.37
C VAL A 65 1.00 8.23 -2.44
N ILE A 66 -0.07 7.52 -2.80
CA ILE A 66 -1.32 7.53 -2.02
C ILE A 66 -1.44 6.33 -1.08
N ALA A 67 -0.68 5.26 -1.32
CA ALA A 67 -0.63 4.11 -0.41
C ALA A 67 0.61 3.25 -0.66
N ILE A 68 1.07 2.57 0.41
CA ILE A 68 1.93 1.38 0.32
C ILE A 68 1.10 0.19 0.76
N ILE A 69 1.11 -0.85 -0.06
CA ILE A 69 0.38 -2.09 0.15
C ILE A 69 1.34 -3.24 0.41
N GLY A 70 0.89 -4.19 1.23
CA GLY A 70 1.64 -5.37 1.66
C GLY A 70 0.87 -6.67 1.50
N PRO A 71 1.44 -7.80 1.95
CA PRO A 71 0.77 -9.09 1.88
C PRO A 71 -0.60 -9.06 2.56
N GLY A 72 -1.63 -9.58 1.87
CA GLY A 72 -3.01 -9.58 2.33
C GLY A 72 -3.85 -8.43 1.78
N ASP A 73 -3.25 -7.46 1.08
CA ASP A 73 -3.99 -6.35 0.49
C ASP A 73 -4.52 -6.70 -0.90
N PHE A 74 -5.76 -6.24 -1.17
CA PHE A 74 -6.33 -6.17 -2.52
C PHE A 74 -6.06 -4.81 -3.14
N PHE A 75 -5.87 -4.77 -4.45
CA PHE A 75 -5.73 -3.54 -5.20
C PHE A 75 -6.27 -3.67 -6.63
N GLY A 76 -6.58 -2.54 -7.26
CA GLY A 76 -7.20 -2.50 -8.58
C GLY A 76 -8.70 -2.84 -8.57
N GLU A 77 -9.33 -2.81 -7.41
CA GLU A 77 -10.75 -3.13 -7.17
C GLU A 77 -11.72 -2.13 -7.81
N GLY A 78 -11.26 -0.96 -8.25
CA GLY A 78 -12.09 0.04 -8.94
C GLY A 78 -12.84 -0.50 -10.14
N CYS A 79 -12.32 -1.54 -10.80
CA CYS A 79 -13.03 -2.22 -11.89
C CYS A 79 -14.37 -2.85 -11.46
N LEU A 80 -14.54 -3.18 -10.19
CA LEU A 80 -15.79 -3.73 -9.64
C LEU A 80 -16.88 -2.66 -9.53
N ASN A 81 -16.48 -1.39 -9.35
CA ASN A 81 -17.38 -0.23 -9.31
C ASN A 81 -17.60 0.42 -10.68
N GLY A 82 -17.31 -0.29 -11.77
CA GLY A 82 -17.58 0.18 -13.13
C GLY A 82 -16.51 1.10 -13.73
N HIS A 83 -15.41 1.39 -13.05
CA HIS A 83 -14.30 2.13 -13.66
C HIS A 83 -13.71 1.31 -14.82
N ALA A 84 -13.73 1.91 -16.01
CA ALA A 84 -13.18 1.27 -17.21
C ALA A 84 -11.65 1.30 -17.25
N VAL A 85 -11.04 2.27 -16.57
CA VAL A 85 -9.60 2.49 -16.54
C VAL A 85 -9.05 2.52 -15.12
N ARG A 86 -7.75 2.26 -14.98
CA ARG A 86 -7.01 2.35 -13.74
C ARG A 86 -6.91 3.79 -13.26
N MET A 87 -7.28 4.02 -11.99
CA MET A 87 -7.25 5.35 -11.38
C MET A 87 -5.87 5.72 -10.82
N ALA A 88 -4.94 4.77 -10.76
CA ALA A 88 -3.60 4.93 -10.21
C ALA A 88 -2.63 3.96 -10.88
N THR A 89 -1.33 4.23 -10.73
CA THR A 89 -0.24 3.33 -11.09
C THR A 89 0.17 2.50 -9.87
N VAL A 90 0.48 1.22 -10.08
CA VAL A 90 1.03 0.35 -9.03
C VAL A 90 2.40 -0.15 -9.44
N THR A 91 3.40 0.09 -8.57
CA THR A 91 4.80 -0.29 -8.81
C THR A 91 5.30 -1.17 -7.66
N ALA A 92 5.94 -2.29 -7.98
CA ALA A 92 6.58 -3.17 -7.01
C ALA A 92 7.77 -2.48 -6.35
N MET A 93 7.82 -2.41 -5.02
CA MET A 93 8.95 -1.87 -4.25
C MET A 93 9.97 -2.95 -3.92
N THR A 94 9.49 -4.17 -3.73
CA THR A 94 10.29 -5.38 -3.49
C THR A 94 9.89 -6.45 -4.50
N GLU A 95 10.53 -7.63 -4.45
CA GLU A 95 9.97 -8.79 -5.15
C GLU A 95 8.53 -9.04 -4.70
N CYS A 96 7.57 -8.99 -5.63
CA CYS A 96 6.15 -9.19 -5.37
C CYS A 96 5.64 -10.47 -6.02
N ALA A 97 4.84 -11.23 -5.26
CA ALA A 97 3.99 -12.29 -5.79
C ALA A 97 2.53 -11.84 -5.65
N THR A 98 1.78 -11.84 -6.74
CA THR A 98 0.38 -11.41 -6.77
C THR A 98 -0.49 -12.49 -7.42
N MET A 99 -1.74 -12.55 -7.00
CA MET A 99 -2.79 -13.24 -7.73
C MET A 99 -3.60 -12.19 -8.50
N ARG A 100 -3.59 -12.27 -9.83
CA ARG A 100 -4.46 -11.49 -10.70
C ARG A 100 -5.76 -12.25 -10.87
N ILE A 101 -6.89 -11.59 -10.66
CA ILE A 101 -8.25 -12.16 -10.71
C ILE A 101 -9.05 -11.33 -11.71
N GLU A 102 -9.58 -11.95 -12.73
CA GLU A 102 -10.44 -11.27 -13.69
C GLU A 102 -11.69 -10.73 -13.04
N ARG A 103 -12.18 -9.57 -13.51
CA ARG A 103 -13.36 -8.92 -12.95
C ARG A 103 -14.55 -9.87 -12.83
N ALA A 104 -14.85 -10.63 -13.90
CA ALA A 104 -15.98 -11.55 -13.92
C ALA A 104 -15.84 -12.65 -12.84
N ALA A 105 -14.65 -13.26 -12.69
CA ALA A 105 -14.38 -14.27 -11.70
C ALA A 105 -14.47 -13.71 -10.26
N MET A 106 -13.98 -12.48 -10.04
CA MET A 106 -14.10 -11.83 -8.71
C MET A 106 -15.57 -11.56 -8.36
N VAL A 107 -16.37 -11.02 -9.29
CA VAL A 107 -17.79 -10.78 -9.09
C VAL A 107 -18.53 -12.07 -8.80
N GLN A 108 -18.28 -13.13 -9.56
CA GLN A 108 -18.87 -14.44 -9.33
C GLN A 108 -18.53 -14.97 -7.93
N THR A 109 -17.26 -14.91 -7.54
CA THR A 109 -16.82 -15.37 -6.20
C THR A 109 -17.47 -14.59 -5.07
N LEU A 110 -17.64 -13.27 -5.21
CA LEU A 110 -18.34 -12.44 -4.23
C LEU A 110 -19.81 -12.81 -4.09
N HIS A 111 -20.47 -13.28 -5.16
CA HIS A 111 -21.86 -13.75 -5.09
C HIS A 111 -21.99 -15.18 -4.51
N GLU A 112 -21.08 -16.05 -4.86
CA GLU A 112 -21.15 -17.48 -4.48
C GLU A 112 -20.63 -17.77 -3.07
N GLU A 113 -19.73 -16.90 -2.54
CA GLU A 113 -19.07 -17.08 -1.25
C GLU A 113 -19.36 -15.89 -0.30
N PRO A 114 -20.52 -15.85 0.37
CA PRO A 114 -20.92 -14.72 1.24
C PRO A 114 -19.88 -14.37 2.30
N LYS A 115 -19.23 -15.39 2.90
CA LYS A 115 -18.15 -15.16 3.88
C LYS A 115 -16.96 -14.43 3.29
N PHE A 116 -16.63 -14.71 2.04
CA PHE A 116 -15.58 -13.96 1.34
C PHE A 116 -16.02 -12.53 1.05
N ALA A 117 -17.27 -12.32 0.64
CA ALA A 117 -17.83 -10.99 0.42
C ALA A 117 -17.76 -10.14 1.71
N ASP A 118 -18.17 -10.69 2.85
CA ASP A 118 -18.09 -10.03 4.16
C ASP A 118 -16.64 -9.63 4.50
N LEU A 119 -15.70 -10.54 4.27
CA LEU A 119 -14.27 -10.29 4.51
C LEU A 119 -13.71 -9.23 3.56
N PHE A 120 -14.10 -9.26 2.28
CA PHE A 120 -13.68 -8.27 1.29
C PHE A 120 -14.23 -6.87 1.62
N ILE A 121 -15.51 -6.78 2.00
CA ILE A 121 -16.11 -5.53 2.46
C ILE A 121 -15.38 -5.00 3.70
N SER A 122 -15.13 -5.87 4.69
CA SER A 122 -14.37 -5.49 5.89
C SER A 122 -12.98 -4.96 5.55
N HIS A 123 -12.28 -5.58 4.59
CA HIS A 123 -10.99 -5.09 4.10
C HIS A 123 -11.10 -3.69 3.48
N LEU A 124 -12.10 -3.45 2.62
CA LEU A 124 -12.33 -2.16 2.00
C LEU A 124 -12.65 -1.07 3.03
N LEU A 125 -13.50 -1.38 4.03
CA LEU A 125 -13.83 -0.44 5.11
C LEU A 125 -12.60 -0.11 5.98
N HIS A 126 -11.76 -1.08 6.30
CA HIS A 126 -10.50 -0.84 7.00
C HIS A 126 -9.54 0.05 6.19
N ARG A 127 -9.48 -0.16 4.88
CA ARG A 127 -8.69 0.69 3.99
C ARG A 127 -9.24 2.10 3.93
N ASN A 128 -10.58 2.25 3.84
CA ASN A 128 -11.22 3.56 3.87
C ASN A 128 -10.89 4.33 5.16
N SER A 129 -10.99 3.68 6.33
CA SER A 129 -10.63 4.31 7.60
C SER A 129 -9.17 4.79 7.63
N ARG A 130 -8.24 4.02 7.05
CA ARG A 130 -6.83 4.46 6.93
C ARG A 130 -6.69 5.69 6.03
N VAL A 131 -7.42 5.73 4.90
CA VAL A 131 -7.42 6.90 4.00
C VAL A 131 -7.98 8.14 4.71
N GLU A 132 -9.04 7.99 5.52
CA GLU A 132 -9.59 9.08 6.33
C GLU A 132 -8.58 9.57 7.38
N GLU A 133 -7.89 8.67 8.08
CA GLU A 133 -6.83 9.04 9.01
C GLU A 133 -5.67 9.78 8.32
N ASP A 134 -5.26 9.31 7.15
CA ASP A 134 -4.20 9.97 6.36
C ASP A 134 -4.65 11.35 5.85
N LEU A 135 -5.92 11.51 5.49
CA LEU A 135 -6.48 12.79 5.12
C LEU A 135 -6.47 13.77 6.31
N VAL A 136 -6.90 13.33 7.50
CA VAL A 136 -6.83 14.12 8.73
C VAL A 136 -5.37 14.53 9.02
N ASP A 137 -4.42 13.58 8.86
CA ASP A 137 -2.99 13.86 9.03
C ASP A 137 -2.48 14.93 8.04
N GLN A 138 -2.92 14.85 6.77
CA GLN A 138 -2.57 15.83 5.74
C GLN A 138 -3.13 17.23 6.06
N LEU A 139 -4.33 17.31 6.59
CA LEU A 139 -5.01 18.58 6.88
C LEU A 139 -4.44 19.30 8.11
N PHE A 140 -4.09 18.55 9.16
CA PHE A 140 -3.81 19.13 10.48
C PHE A 140 -2.36 19.00 10.94
N ASN A 141 -1.54 18.13 10.34
CA ASN A 141 -0.17 17.92 10.76
C ASN A 141 0.86 18.58 9.83
N SER A 142 1.95 19.07 10.43
CA SER A 142 3.08 19.57 9.67
C SER A 142 3.77 18.44 8.89
N SER A 143 4.47 18.79 7.80
CA SER A 143 5.23 17.81 7.01
C SER A 143 6.31 17.07 7.82
N GLU A 144 6.83 17.68 8.89
CA GLU A 144 7.74 17.01 9.82
C GLU A 144 7.05 15.87 10.59
N LYS A 145 5.85 16.14 11.15
CA LYS A 145 5.06 15.13 11.86
C LYS A 145 4.61 14.01 10.92
N ARG A 146 4.19 14.36 9.70
CA ARG A 146 3.80 13.37 8.67
C ARG A 146 4.98 12.47 8.31
N LEU A 147 6.19 13.02 8.16
CA LEU A 147 7.39 12.21 7.93
C LEU A 147 7.66 11.26 9.08
N ALA A 148 7.64 11.74 10.32
CA ALA A 148 7.85 10.89 11.50
C ALA A 148 6.84 9.74 11.57
N ARG A 149 5.54 10.02 11.35
CA ARG A 149 4.48 9.00 11.31
C ARG A 149 4.72 7.98 10.20
N THR A 150 5.07 8.44 8.99
CA THR A 150 5.35 7.57 7.85
C THR A 150 6.53 6.63 8.14
N LEU A 151 7.61 7.13 8.72
CA LEU A 151 8.76 6.31 9.10
C LEU A 151 8.40 5.26 10.15
N LEU A 152 7.60 5.62 11.16
CA LEU A 152 7.12 4.68 12.17
C LEU A 152 6.23 3.58 11.56
N LEU A 153 5.35 3.92 10.65
CA LEU A 153 4.50 2.96 9.95
C LEU A 153 5.33 2.01 9.07
N LEU A 154 6.33 2.53 8.37
CA LEU A 154 7.24 1.74 7.55
C LEU A 154 8.11 0.79 8.39
N ALA A 155 8.48 1.20 9.60
CA ALA A 155 9.21 0.38 10.56
C ALA A 155 8.32 -0.63 11.30
N ASN A 156 7.03 -0.77 10.93
CA ASN A 156 6.06 -1.62 11.64
C ASN A 156 6.00 -1.35 13.16
N PHE A 157 6.28 -0.11 13.59
CA PHE A 157 6.29 0.25 14.99
C PHE A 157 4.91 -0.02 15.60
N GLY A 158 4.85 -0.91 16.59
CA GLY A 158 3.61 -1.26 17.31
C GLY A 158 3.04 -2.66 17.02
N LYS A 159 3.56 -3.43 16.08
CA LYS A 159 3.08 -4.82 15.88
C LYS A 159 3.64 -5.82 16.90
N GLU A 160 4.84 -5.62 17.43
CA GLU A 160 5.45 -6.50 18.46
C GLU A 160 6.36 -5.76 19.46
N GLY A 161 6.31 -4.43 19.52
CA GLY A 161 7.15 -3.64 20.42
C GLY A 161 8.65 -3.64 20.09
N LYS A 162 9.04 -4.20 18.94
CA LYS A 162 10.43 -4.15 18.44
C LYS A 162 10.48 -3.33 17.17
N PRO A 163 11.38 -2.33 17.07
CA PRO A 163 11.61 -1.62 15.83
C PRO A 163 12.21 -2.59 14.80
N GLU A 164 11.53 -2.79 13.68
CA GLU A 164 12.11 -3.42 12.52
C GLU A 164 12.79 -2.36 11.65
N PRO A 165 13.91 -2.69 10.97
CA PRO A 165 14.51 -1.77 10.02
C PRO A 165 13.46 -1.43 8.95
N VAL A 166 13.29 -0.14 8.69
CA VAL A 166 12.50 0.36 7.56
C VAL A 166 13.03 -0.33 6.29
N ILE A 167 12.16 -0.60 5.34
CA ILE A 167 12.53 -1.19 4.06
C ILE A 167 13.84 -0.56 3.59
N ALA A 168 14.89 -1.36 3.52
CA ALA A 168 16.13 -0.91 2.94
C ALA A 168 15.84 -0.36 1.53
N LYS A 169 16.08 0.95 1.31
CA LYS A 169 15.97 1.66 0.03
C LYS A 169 14.62 2.30 -0.31
N ILE A 170 14.02 3.06 0.60
CA ILE A 170 13.07 4.09 0.23
C ILE A 170 13.81 5.40 0.00
N SER A 171 13.73 5.95 -1.22
CA SER A 171 14.39 7.22 -1.53
C SER A 171 13.73 8.41 -0.81
N GLN A 172 14.49 9.46 -0.52
CA GLN A 172 13.94 10.71 0.04
C GLN A 172 12.92 11.36 -0.91
N GLU A 173 13.03 11.11 -2.21
CA GLU A 173 12.06 11.50 -3.23
C GLU A 173 10.71 10.82 -2.97
N THR A 174 10.71 9.49 -2.84
CA THR A 174 9.49 8.71 -2.52
C THR A 174 8.87 9.15 -1.20
N LEU A 175 9.68 9.41 -0.15
CA LEU A 175 9.17 9.97 1.10
C LEU A 175 8.54 11.35 0.91
N ALA A 176 9.12 12.21 0.07
CA ALA A 176 8.57 13.53 -0.23
C ALA A 176 7.21 13.43 -0.95
N GLU A 177 7.09 12.50 -1.90
CA GLU A 177 5.83 12.19 -2.60
C GLU A 177 4.76 11.65 -1.64
N MET A 178 5.16 10.79 -0.68
CA MET A 178 4.24 10.22 0.32
C MET A 178 3.66 11.26 1.27
N ILE A 179 4.48 12.22 1.70
CA ILE A 179 4.06 13.22 2.70
C ILE A 179 3.65 14.56 2.08
N GLY A 180 3.63 14.67 0.74
CA GLY A 180 3.23 15.88 0.03
C GLY A 180 4.15 17.08 0.32
N THR A 181 5.47 16.89 0.19
CA THR A 181 6.47 17.94 0.40
C THR A 181 7.62 17.84 -0.61
N THR A 182 8.68 18.61 -0.43
CA THR A 182 9.87 18.56 -1.29
C THR A 182 10.96 17.65 -0.70
N ARG A 183 11.79 17.04 -1.56
CA ARG A 183 12.97 16.26 -1.15
C ARG A 183 13.88 17.05 -0.19
N SER A 184 14.10 18.34 -0.45
CA SER A 184 14.95 19.19 0.42
C SER A 184 14.40 19.27 1.85
N ARG A 185 13.08 19.38 2.02
CA ARG A 185 12.44 19.38 3.35
C ARG A 185 12.55 18.03 4.03
N VAL A 186 12.39 16.94 3.29
CA VAL A 186 12.61 15.58 3.82
C VAL A 186 14.05 15.44 4.29
N SER A 187 15.03 15.80 3.46
CA SER A 187 16.46 15.77 3.84
C SER A 187 16.74 16.58 5.11
N PHE A 188 16.16 17.77 5.22
CA PHE A 188 16.27 18.60 6.42
C PHE A 188 15.73 17.91 7.66
N PHE A 189 14.52 17.32 7.60
CA PHE A 189 13.91 16.61 8.73
C PHE A 189 14.63 15.32 9.08
N MET A 190 15.08 14.55 8.09
CA MET A 190 15.88 13.34 8.31
C MET A 190 17.17 13.64 9.06
N ASN A 191 17.89 14.68 8.64
CA ASN A 191 19.09 15.15 9.35
C ASN A 191 18.78 15.63 10.77
N LYS A 192 17.63 16.28 10.99
CA LYS A 192 17.17 16.67 12.32
C LYS A 192 16.91 15.43 13.20
N PHE A 193 16.18 14.44 12.68
CA PHE A 193 15.86 13.22 13.41
C PHE A 193 17.12 12.40 13.75
N ARG A 194 18.07 12.32 12.82
CA ARG A 194 19.37 11.68 13.07
C ARG A 194 20.15 12.38 14.20
N ARG A 195 20.22 13.73 14.19
CA ARG A 195 20.90 14.50 15.24
C ARG A 195 20.25 14.33 16.62
N LEU A 196 18.94 14.07 16.66
CA LEU A 196 18.19 13.77 17.88
C LEU A 196 18.29 12.29 18.30
N GLY A 197 19.01 11.45 17.55
CA GLY A 197 19.14 10.02 17.85
C GLY A 197 17.86 9.20 17.66
N LEU A 198 16.88 9.74 16.91
CA LEU A 198 15.60 9.06 16.67
C LEU A 198 15.67 8.07 15.51
N ILE A 199 16.57 8.28 14.58
CA ILE A 199 16.81 7.40 13.42
C ILE A 199 18.32 7.29 13.17
N ASP A 200 18.71 6.17 12.57
CA ASP A 200 20.02 5.98 12.01
C ASP A 200 19.88 5.72 10.51
N TYR A 201 20.59 6.48 9.67
CA TYR A 201 20.63 6.26 8.23
C TYR A 201 21.96 6.73 7.65
N ASN A 202 22.44 6.00 6.68
CA ASN A 202 23.63 6.40 5.91
C ASN A 202 23.25 7.50 4.94
N GLY A 203 23.64 8.72 5.26
CA GLY A 203 23.31 9.92 4.48
C GLY A 203 24.11 10.08 3.20
N ASP A 204 24.42 9.00 2.51
CA ASP A 204 25.11 9.08 1.22
C ASP A 204 24.23 9.72 0.16
N THR A 205 24.85 10.56 -0.64
CA THR A 205 24.34 11.55 -1.58
C THR A 205 23.44 11.00 -2.71
N HIS A 206 23.06 9.75 -2.68
CA HIS A 206 22.22 9.06 -3.67
C HIS A 206 21.00 8.35 -3.07
N GLY A 207 20.33 8.99 -2.10
CA GLY A 207 18.89 8.80 -1.89
C GLY A 207 18.40 7.48 -1.29
N ASP A 208 19.28 6.61 -0.78
CA ASP A 208 18.87 5.34 -0.16
C ASP A 208 18.83 5.46 1.38
N LEU A 209 17.73 5.06 1.97
CA LEU A 209 17.56 4.84 3.41
C LEU A 209 17.91 3.40 3.77
#